data_41857bba53ecb66fff23bee352ba881a
#
_entry.id   41857bba53ecb66fff23bee352ba881a
#
_cell.length_a   1.000
_cell.length_b   1.000
_cell.length_c   1.000
_cell.angle_alpha   90.00
_cell.angle_beta   90.00
_cell.angle_gamma   90.00
#
_symmetry.space_group_name_H-M   'P 1'
#
loop_
_entity.id
_entity.type
_entity.pdbx_description
1 polymer ?
#
loop_
_entity_poly.entity_id
_entity_poly.type
_entity_poly.pdbx_seq_one_letter_code
_entity_poly.pdbx_strand_id
1 'polypeptide(L)'
;MNTTLQARAAYGAETGAVQTPRATEYRAFARITHRLRSAIAIDGDMPALAAAIHDNRRLWTILAADVADPANPLPQTLRARLVYLAEFTRVHSGKVLREGASPDPLIEINIAVMRGLSGADGAS
;
A
#
# COMPACT_ATOMS: atom_id res chain seq x y z
N MET A 1 9.92 0.19 -17.76
CA MET A 1 9.79 0.91 -16.48
C MET A 1 8.47 0.55 -15.83
N ASN A 2 8.46 0.27 -14.56
CA ASN A 2 7.22 -0.09 -13.89
C ASN A 2 6.37 1.14 -13.59
N THR A 3 5.08 0.92 -13.40
CA THR A 3 4.10 1.99 -13.18
C THR A 3 4.40 2.79 -11.91
N THR A 4 4.84 2.13 -10.85
CA THR A 4 5.16 2.79 -9.60
C THR A 4 6.27 3.81 -9.78
N LEU A 5 7.31 3.43 -10.50
CA LEU A 5 8.45 4.30 -10.75
C LEU A 5 8.04 5.50 -11.59
N GLN A 6 7.21 5.28 -12.60
CA GLN A 6 6.70 6.36 -13.45
C GLN A 6 5.85 7.33 -12.64
N ALA A 7 4.98 6.81 -11.80
CA ALA A 7 4.12 7.64 -10.97
C ALA A 7 4.95 8.49 -10.02
N ARG A 8 5.97 7.92 -9.41
CA ARG A 8 6.83 8.66 -8.50
C ARG A 8 7.60 9.76 -9.22
N ALA A 9 8.10 9.47 -10.41
CA ALA A 9 8.84 10.45 -11.19
C ALA A 9 7.95 11.64 -11.58
N ALA A 10 6.75 11.36 -12.06
CA ALA A 10 5.81 12.40 -12.42
C ALA A 10 5.40 13.24 -11.22
N TYR A 11 5.15 12.56 -10.10
CA TYR A 11 4.74 13.23 -8.87
C TYR A 11 5.82 14.17 -8.36
N GLY A 12 7.06 13.68 -8.32
CA GLY A 12 8.18 14.50 -7.88
C GLY A 12 8.41 15.70 -8.78
N ALA A 13 8.27 15.52 -10.08
CA ALA A 13 8.43 16.62 -11.02
C ALA A 13 7.37 17.70 -10.81
N GLU A 14 6.14 17.31 -10.54
CA GLU A 14 5.05 18.24 -10.31
C GLU A 14 5.25 19.09 -9.07
N THR A 15 5.66 18.47 -7.99
CA THR A 15 5.77 19.18 -6.73
C THR A 15 7.00 20.04 -6.66
N GLY A 16 7.99 19.81 -7.52
CA GLY A 16 9.26 20.49 -7.45
C GLY A 16 10.01 20.24 -6.16
N ALA A 17 9.45 19.44 -5.28
CA ALA A 17 10.05 19.10 -4.01
C ALA A 17 10.88 17.85 -4.18
N VAL A 18 11.96 17.78 -3.39
CA VAL A 18 12.76 16.57 -3.36
C VAL A 18 12.00 15.56 -2.50
N GLN A 19 11.23 14.72 -3.15
CA GLN A 19 10.54 13.64 -2.47
C GLN A 19 11.23 12.33 -2.80
N THR A 20 11.65 11.62 -1.76
CA THR A 20 12.20 10.30 -1.95
C THR A 20 11.09 9.36 -2.42
N PRO A 21 11.42 8.28 -3.15
CA PRO A 21 10.44 7.27 -3.48
C PRO A 21 9.71 6.73 -2.24
N ARG A 22 10.43 6.60 -1.13
CA ARG A 22 9.81 6.14 0.12
C ARG A 22 8.78 7.11 0.66
N ALA A 23 9.06 8.41 0.59
CA ALA A 23 8.09 9.41 1.02
C ALA A 23 6.84 9.37 0.17
N THR A 24 6.98 9.19 -1.14
CA THR A 24 5.85 9.06 -2.04
C THR A 24 5.01 7.83 -1.71
N GLU A 25 5.66 6.70 -1.48
CA GLU A 25 4.97 5.46 -1.11
C GLU A 25 4.27 5.61 0.24
N TYR A 26 4.93 6.24 1.20
CA TYR A 26 4.32 6.49 2.51
C TYR A 26 3.01 7.27 2.36
N ARG A 27 3.03 8.33 1.56
CA ARG A 27 1.83 9.14 1.35
C ARG A 27 0.71 8.36 0.70
N ALA A 28 1.04 7.51 -0.26
CA ALA A 28 0.04 6.66 -0.91
C ALA A 28 -0.59 5.71 0.10
N PHE A 29 0.23 5.07 0.93
CA PHE A 29 -0.29 4.19 1.98
C PHE A 29 -1.14 4.95 3.00
N ALA A 30 -0.69 6.14 3.41
CA ALA A 30 -1.42 6.95 4.38
C ALA A 30 -2.80 7.34 3.86
N ARG A 31 -2.87 7.77 2.61
CA ARG A 31 -4.12 8.17 1.98
C ARG A 31 -5.09 7.00 1.86
N ILE A 32 -4.60 5.86 1.38
CA ILE A 32 -5.43 4.66 1.20
C ILE A 32 -5.90 4.13 2.55
N THR A 33 -5.00 4.11 3.54
CA THR A 33 -5.35 3.65 4.88
C THR A 33 -6.42 4.54 5.51
N HIS A 34 -6.31 5.85 5.31
CA HIS A 34 -7.33 6.79 5.78
C HIS A 34 -8.69 6.49 5.16
N ARG A 35 -8.73 6.21 3.87
CA ARG A 35 -9.97 5.86 3.17
C ARG A 35 -10.58 4.58 3.72
N LEU A 36 -9.76 3.58 4.01
CA LEU A 36 -10.24 2.35 4.61
C LEU A 36 -10.89 2.62 5.98
N ARG A 37 -10.21 3.39 6.82
CA ARG A 37 -10.74 3.75 8.14
C ARG A 37 -12.03 4.53 8.05
N SER A 38 -12.09 5.48 7.13
CA SER A 38 -13.29 6.29 6.94
C SER A 38 -14.47 5.44 6.49
N ALA A 39 -14.24 4.49 5.59
CA ALA A 39 -15.28 3.61 5.10
C ALA A 39 -15.81 2.68 6.20
N ILE A 40 -14.92 2.20 7.07
CA ILE A 40 -15.30 1.33 8.17
C ILE A 40 -16.11 2.08 9.23
N ALA A 41 -15.77 3.34 9.44
CA ALA A 41 -16.46 4.17 10.44
C ALA A 41 -17.93 4.40 10.11
N ILE A 42 -18.30 4.26 8.84
CA ILE A 42 -19.69 4.40 8.40
C ILE A 42 -20.29 3.01 8.32
N ASP A 43 -20.99 2.60 9.36
CA ASP A 43 -21.56 1.27 9.44
C ASP A 43 -22.57 1.06 8.30
N GLY A 44 -22.43 -0.06 7.61
CA GLY A 44 -23.34 -0.44 6.53
C GLY A 44 -23.05 0.20 5.18
N ASP A 45 -22.01 1.05 5.05
CA ASP A 45 -21.68 1.65 3.76
C ASP A 45 -20.78 0.68 2.97
N MET A 46 -21.39 -0.34 2.40
CA MET A 46 -20.67 -1.33 1.61
C MET A 46 -20.03 -0.78 0.34
N PRO A 47 -20.70 0.13 -0.40
CA PRO A 47 -20.04 0.71 -1.58
C PRO A 47 -18.75 1.47 -1.22
N ALA A 48 -18.74 2.22 -0.15
CA ALA A 48 -17.54 2.95 0.27
C ALA A 48 -16.43 1.99 0.68
N LEU A 49 -16.78 0.93 1.41
CA LEU A 49 -15.81 -0.07 1.81
C LEU A 49 -15.24 -0.81 0.60
N ALA A 50 -16.09 -1.20 -0.33
CA ALA A 50 -15.64 -1.89 -1.55
C ALA A 50 -14.70 -1.01 -2.37
N ALA A 51 -15.01 0.27 -2.50
CA ALA A 51 -14.15 1.21 -3.23
C ALA A 51 -12.79 1.36 -2.54
N ALA A 52 -12.78 1.48 -1.21
CA ALA A 52 -11.54 1.61 -0.45
C ALA A 52 -10.69 0.35 -0.56
N ILE A 53 -11.32 -0.82 -0.51
CA ILE A 53 -10.61 -2.10 -0.67
C ILE A 53 -10.04 -2.21 -2.08
N HIS A 54 -10.80 -1.80 -3.09
CA HIS A 54 -10.30 -1.81 -4.46
C HIS A 54 -9.04 -0.95 -4.60
N ASP A 55 -9.05 0.25 -4.06
CA ASP A 55 -7.88 1.14 -4.11
C ASP A 55 -6.70 0.53 -3.36
N ASN A 56 -6.96 -0.10 -2.22
CA ASN A 56 -5.92 -0.75 -1.44
C ASN A 56 -5.28 -1.91 -2.22
N ARG A 57 -6.10 -2.71 -2.89
CA ARG A 57 -5.60 -3.81 -3.73
C ARG A 57 -4.74 -3.30 -4.86
N ARG A 58 -5.13 -2.21 -5.48
CA ARG A 58 -4.34 -1.61 -6.56
C ARG A 58 -2.98 -1.16 -6.06
N LEU A 59 -2.94 -0.49 -4.92
CA LEU A 59 -1.69 -0.05 -4.31
C LEU A 59 -0.76 -1.24 -4.06
N TRP A 60 -1.29 -2.29 -3.47
CA TRP A 60 -0.49 -3.48 -3.17
C TRP A 60 -0.05 -4.22 -4.43
N THR A 61 -0.88 -4.25 -5.48
CA THR A 61 -0.51 -4.86 -6.75
C THR A 61 0.67 -4.13 -7.38
N ILE A 62 0.64 -2.80 -7.35
CA ILE A 62 1.73 -1.98 -7.89
C ILE A 62 3.00 -2.21 -7.08
N LEU A 63 2.90 -2.22 -5.76
CA LEU A 63 4.07 -2.46 -4.90
C LEU A 63 4.64 -3.87 -5.13
N ALA A 64 3.79 -4.88 -5.23
CA ALA A 64 4.24 -6.24 -5.46
C ALA A 64 5.01 -6.37 -6.77
N ALA A 65 4.52 -5.74 -7.83
CA ALA A 65 5.21 -5.73 -9.11
C ALA A 65 6.58 -5.05 -9.01
N ASP A 66 6.65 -3.96 -8.28
CA ASP A 66 7.88 -3.21 -8.11
C ASP A 66 8.93 -4.04 -7.35
N VAL A 67 8.55 -4.67 -6.24
CA VAL A 67 9.50 -5.43 -5.44
C VAL A 67 9.83 -6.79 -6.04
N ALA A 68 9.04 -7.28 -6.97
CA ALA A 68 9.32 -8.51 -7.70
C ALA A 68 10.39 -8.30 -8.78
N ASP A 69 10.60 -7.07 -9.20
CA ASP A 69 11.59 -6.75 -10.22
C ASP A 69 13.01 -7.00 -9.66
N PRO A 70 13.84 -7.80 -10.34
CA PRO A 70 15.21 -8.05 -9.88
C PRO A 70 16.05 -6.79 -9.71
N ALA A 71 15.70 -5.72 -10.42
CA ALA A 71 16.41 -4.44 -10.31
C ALA A 71 16.01 -3.63 -9.07
N ASN A 72 15.00 -4.08 -8.32
CA ASN A 72 14.57 -3.37 -7.12
C ASN A 72 15.71 -3.36 -6.08
N PRO A 73 16.05 -2.19 -5.51
CA PRO A 73 17.20 -2.06 -4.62
C PRO A 73 16.98 -2.58 -3.20
N LEU A 74 15.75 -2.96 -2.83
CA LEU A 74 15.50 -3.44 -1.48
C LEU A 74 16.16 -4.80 -1.25
N PRO A 75 16.54 -5.09 0.01
CA PRO A 75 17.08 -6.41 0.34
C PRO A 75 16.09 -7.52 -0.02
N GLN A 76 16.61 -8.64 -0.45
CA GLN A 76 15.81 -9.76 -0.90
C GLN A 76 14.80 -10.23 0.15
N THR A 77 15.22 -10.27 1.42
CA THR A 77 14.34 -10.68 2.52
C THR A 77 13.14 -9.76 2.64
N LEU A 78 13.38 -8.47 2.53
CA LEU A 78 12.30 -7.48 2.62
C LEU A 78 11.37 -7.58 1.41
N ARG A 79 11.93 -7.74 0.22
CA ARG A 79 11.12 -7.90 -0.99
C ARG A 79 10.21 -9.13 -0.89
N ALA A 80 10.76 -10.24 -0.40
CA ALA A 80 9.97 -11.46 -0.24
C ALA A 80 8.83 -11.26 0.76
N ARG A 81 9.10 -10.54 1.85
CA ARG A 81 8.06 -10.24 2.84
C ARG A 81 6.96 -9.37 2.25
N LEU A 82 7.31 -8.38 1.45
CA LEU A 82 6.32 -7.51 0.83
C LEU A 82 5.47 -8.27 -0.18
N VAL A 83 6.06 -9.20 -0.93
CA VAL A 83 5.29 -10.06 -1.83
C VAL A 83 4.31 -10.92 -1.04
N TYR A 84 4.75 -11.48 0.09
CA TYR A 84 3.88 -12.26 0.95
C TYR A 84 2.70 -11.43 1.47
N LEU A 85 2.98 -10.21 1.94
CA LEU A 85 1.93 -9.33 2.45
C LEU A 85 0.98 -8.90 1.34
N ALA A 86 1.47 -8.72 0.12
CA ALA A 86 0.63 -8.41 -1.02
C ALA A 86 -0.36 -9.56 -1.29
N GLU A 87 0.13 -10.78 -1.22
CA GLU A 87 -0.73 -11.95 -1.43
C GLU A 87 -1.75 -12.10 -0.30
N PHE A 88 -1.32 -11.88 0.94
CA PHE A 88 -2.26 -11.88 2.08
C PHE A 88 -3.34 -10.82 1.88
N THR A 89 -2.95 -9.63 1.46
CA THR A 89 -3.88 -8.53 1.22
C THR A 89 -4.91 -8.90 0.16
N ARG A 90 -4.46 -9.53 -0.93
CA ARG A 90 -5.34 -9.97 -1.99
C ARG A 90 -6.38 -10.96 -1.47
N VAL A 91 -5.91 -11.98 -0.76
CA VAL A 91 -6.79 -13.03 -0.24
C VAL A 91 -7.76 -12.48 0.80
N HIS A 92 -7.25 -11.70 1.75
CA HIS A 92 -8.09 -11.17 2.83
C HIS A 92 -9.10 -10.16 2.32
N SER A 93 -8.73 -9.36 1.33
CA SER A 93 -9.67 -8.43 0.69
C SER A 93 -10.88 -9.18 0.13
N GLY A 94 -10.63 -10.34 -0.51
CA GLY A 94 -11.71 -11.18 -0.99
C GLY A 94 -12.61 -11.69 0.14
N LYS A 95 -12.01 -12.06 1.26
CA LYS A 95 -12.79 -12.53 2.42
C LYS A 95 -13.65 -11.41 3.00
N VAL A 96 -13.15 -10.20 3.06
CA VAL A 96 -13.93 -9.05 3.53
C VAL A 96 -15.15 -8.85 2.62
N LEU A 97 -14.94 -8.87 1.32
CA LEU A 97 -16.01 -8.57 0.37
C LEU A 97 -17.02 -9.70 0.23
N ARG A 98 -16.59 -10.94 0.32
CA ARG A 98 -17.47 -12.09 0.07
C ARG A 98 -17.99 -12.76 1.34
N GLU A 99 -17.23 -12.69 2.42
CA GLU A 99 -17.54 -13.46 3.64
C GLU A 99 -17.78 -12.56 4.85
N GLY A 100 -17.69 -11.25 4.69
CA GLY A 100 -17.88 -10.34 5.80
C GLY A 100 -16.77 -10.35 6.83
N ALA A 101 -15.58 -10.80 6.46
CA ALA A 101 -14.44 -10.77 7.37
C ALA A 101 -14.07 -9.33 7.74
N SER A 102 -13.44 -9.15 8.91
CA SER A 102 -13.02 -7.83 9.35
C SER A 102 -11.97 -7.25 8.42
N PRO A 103 -12.09 -5.98 8.04
CA PRO A 103 -11.05 -5.30 7.27
C PRO A 103 -9.86 -4.83 8.12
N ASP A 104 -9.92 -4.97 9.44
CA ASP A 104 -8.85 -4.49 10.32
C ASP A 104 -7.44 -5.00 9.96
N PRO A 105 -7.25 -6.27 9.59
CA PRO A 105 -5.92 -6.73 9.20
C PRO A 105 -5.31 -5.96 8.03
N LEU A 106 -6.14 -5.47 7.11
CA LEU A 106 -5.64 -4.66 5.98
C LEU A 106 -5.05 -3.35 6.47
N ILE A 107 -5.71 -2.73 7.44
CA ILE A 107 -5.23 -1.48 8.04
C ILE A 107 -3.95 -1.73 8.82
N GLU A 108 -3.91 -2.79 9.62
CA GLU A 108 -2.74 -3.13 10.42
C GLU A 108 -1.51 -3.36 9.56
N ILE A 109 -1.66 -4.06 8.45
CA ILE A 109 -0.57 -4.31 7.50
C ILE A 109 -0.07 -2.99 6.90
N ASN A 110 -0.99 -2.13 6.49
CA ASN A 110 -0.62 -0.84 5.91
C ASN A 110 0.15 0.01 6.92
N ILE A 111 -0.29 0.02 8.17
CA ILE A 111 0.39 0.76 9.22
C ILE A 111 1.80 0.22 9.45
N ALA A 112 1.95 -1.10 9.47
CA ALA A 112 3.26 -1.72 9.64
C ALA A 112 4.21 -1.35 8.51
N VAL A 113 3.71 -1.33 7.28
CA VAL A 113 4.51 -0.93 6.11
C VAL A 113 4.90 0.55 6.23
N MET A 114 3.95 1.40 6.62
CA MET A 114 4.25 2.82 6.80
C MET A 114 5.33 3.06 7.86
N ARG A 115 5.28 2.31 8.95
CA ARG A 115 6.31 2.40 9.99
C ARG A 115 7.67 1.97 9.45
N GLY A 116 7.69 0.92 8.63
CA GLY A 116 8.91 0.46 8.00
C GLY A 116 9.50 1.50 7.06
N LEU A 117 8.65 2.14 6.25
CA LEU A 117 9.10 3.17 5.34
C LEU A 117 9.66 4.39 6.10
N SER A 118 8.95 4.81 7.14
CA SER A 118 9.37 5.94 7.96
C SER A 118 10.64 5.60 8.74
N GLY A 119 10.69 4.41 9.34
CA GLY A 119 11.84 3.96 10.09
C GLY A 119 13.08 3.79 9.23
N ALA A 120 12.90 3.28 8.01
CA ALA A 120 14.01 3.11 7.09
C ALA A 120 14.64 4.45 6.71
N ASP A 121 13.83 5.49 6.57
CA ASP A 121 14.33 6.82 6.27
C ASP A 121 15.05 7.45 7.47
N GLY A 122 14.55 7.19 8.67
CA GLY A 122 15.12 7.78 9.87
C GLY A 122 16.21 6.96 10.53
N ALA A 123 16.15 5.66 10.42
CA ALA A 123 17.02 4.74 11.15
C ALA A 123 18.29 4.37 10.39
N SER A 124 18.28 4.56 9.12
CA SER A 124 19.41 4.20 8.26
C SER A 124 20.63 5.06 8.48
#